data_69985b9708e353afa00a980101bfd2f8
#
_entry.id   69985b9708e353afa00a980101bfd2f8
#
_cell.length_a   1.000
_cell.length_b   1.000
_cell.length_c   1.000
_cell.angle_alpha   90.00
_cell.angle_beta   90.00
_cell.angle_gamma   90.00
#
_symmetry.space_group_name_H-M   'P 1'
#
loop_
_entity.id
_entity.type
_entity.pdbx_description
1 polymer ?
#
loop_
_entity_poly.entity_id
_entity_poly.type
_entity_poly.pdbx_seq_one_letter_code
_entity_poly.pdbx_strand_id
1 'polypeptide(L)'
;MTTTLEQPQLDAAEPKTIEKVAIVISKGSLEGIYPGLIMANGARMDGIEADVFFTFFGLEAIRNDRYAKVKVATVGNPGLHMPTWLGALPGFSALVTKMMQRQMEKIDMPPIPEFIELVADSGVHLYACKASVDMFGLTMEDFAPQVEEIISVGEFYEKAGDGQIIFT
;
A
#
# COMPACT_ATOMS: atom_id res chain seq x y z
N MET A 1 59.61 -18.28 17.43
CA MET A 1 58.48 -18.85 16.65
C MET A 1 57.25 -17.98 16.94
N THR A 2 57.00 -17.06 16.02
CA THR A 2 55.86 -16.10 16.17
C THR A 2 54.71 -16.67 15.35
N THR A 3 53.68 -17.20 16.00
CA THR A 3 52.50 -17.70 15.35
C THR A 3 51.59 -16.51 14.96
N THR A 4 51.56 -16.20 13.68
CA THR A 4 50.64 -15.23 13.12
C THR A 4 49.23 -15.85 13.12
N LEU A 5 48.33 -15.34 13.94
CA LEU A 5 46.92 -15.70 13.89
C LEU A 5 46.29 -15.02 12.66
N GLU A 6 46.02 -15.84 11.66
CA GLU A 6 45.27 -15.46 10.48
C GLU A 6 43.83 -15.16 10.92
N GLN A 7 43.43 -13.90 10.84
CA GLN A 7 42.01 -13.50 11.07
C GLN A 7 41.18 -14.00 9.89
N PRO A 8 40.02 -14.64 10.13
CA PRO A 8 39.13 -15.01 9.04
C PRO A 8 38.64 -13.71 8.39
N GLN A 9 38.91 -13.54 7.10
CA GLN A 9 38.25 -12.54 6.26
C GLN A 9 36.77 -12.87 6.27
N LEU A 10 35.96 -12.01 6.92
CA LEU A 10 34.52 -11.95 6.70
C LEU A 10 34.35 -11.45 5.27
N ASP A 11 34.00 -12.37 4.38
CA ASP A 11 33.50 -12.02 3.06
C ASP A 11 32.32 -11.06 3.30
N ALA A 12 32.53 -9.78 2.98
CA ALA A 12 31.45 -8.82 2.93
C ALA A 12 30.51 -9.26 1.80
N ALA A 13 29.41 -9.93 2.17
CA ALA A 13 28.37 -10.25 1.22
C ALA A 13 27.99 -8.96 0.49
N GLU A 14 28.06 -8.98 -0.84
CA GLU A 14 27.62 -7.85 -1.64
C GLU A 14 26.17 -7.48 -1.23
N PRO A 15 25.84 -6.17 -1.12
CA PRO A 15 24.49 -5.77 -0.71
C PRO A 15 23.51 -6.35 -1.74
N LYS A 16 22.62 -7.24 -1.28
CA LYS A 16 21.52 -7.74 -2.10
C LYS A 16 20.67 -6.54 -2.52
N THR A 17 20.68 -6.21 -3.78
CA THR A 17 19.73 -5.26 -4.37
C THR A 17 18.34 -5.88 -4.31
N ILE A 18 17.34 -5.10 -3.88
CA ILE A 18 15.94 -5.52 -3.92
C ILE A 18 15.50 -5.51 -5.38
N GLU A 19 15.08 -6.67 -5.89
CA GLU A 19 14.61 -6.80 -7.28
C GLU A 19 13.09 -6.73 -7.37
N LYS A 20 12.38 -7.10 -6.29
CA LYS A 20 10.92 -7.12 -6.23
C LYS A 20 10.39 -6.76 -4.84
N VAL A 21 9.29 -6.02 -4.82
CA VAL A 21 8.50 -5.74 -3.61
C VAL A 21 7.05 -6.21 -3.80
N ALA A 22 6.49 -6.84 -2.77
CA ALA A 22 5.09 -7.23 -2.69
C ALA A 22 4.45 -6.49 -1.52
N ILE A 23 3.58 -5.53 -1.80
CA ILE A 23 3.04 -4.60 -0.82
C ILE A 23 1.62 -4.99 -0.47
N VAL A 24 1.35 -5.21 0.81
CA VAL A 24 0.00 -5.53 1.31
C VAL A 24 -0.62 -4.27 1.90
N ILE A 25 -1.73 -3.82 1.32
CA ILE A 25 -2.54 -2.70 1.83
C ILE A 25 -3.79 -3.26 2.50
N SER A 26 -3.90 -3.09 3.83
CA SER A 26 -4.98 -3.67 4.63
C SER A 26 -5.97 -2.64 5.18
N LYS A 27 -5.60 -1.37 5.22
CA LYS A 27 -6.40 -0.29 5.81
C LYS A 27 -7.12 0.51 4.73
N GLY A 28 -8.38 0.87 5.01
CA GLY A 28 -9.23 1.65 4.11
C GLY A 28 -9.24 3.15 4.40
N SER A 29 -8.14 3.71 4.92
CA SER A 29 -8.00 5.13 5.19
C SER A 29 -6.84 5.74 4.40
N LEU A 30 -6.84 7.06 4.21
CA LEU A 30 -5.80 7.73 3.40
C LEU A 30 -4.40 7.39 3.91
N GLU A 31 -4.16 7.51 5.22
CA GLU A 31 -2.87 7.22 5.84
C GLU A 31 -2.48 5.73 5.82
N GLY A 32 -3.42 4.85 5.54
CA GLY A 32 -3.16 3.42 5.36
C GLY A 32 -2.89 3.03 3.91
N ILE A 33 -3.47 3.75 2.95
CA ILE A 33 -3.37 3.44 1.52
C ILE A 33 -2.15 4.11 0.89
N TYR A 34 -1.97 5.42 1.10
CA TYR A 34 -0.92 6.18 0.43
C TYR A 34 0.51 5.65 0.65
N PRO A 35 0.92 5.20 1.86
CA PRO A 35 2.25 4.64 2.03
C PRO A 35 2.54 3.48 1.09
N GLY A 36 1.57 2.58 0.90
CA GLY A 36 1.71 1.44 -0.01
C GLY A 36 1.82 1.88 -1.48
N LEU A 37 0.97 2.81 -1.93
CA LEU A 37 1.03 3.33 -3.30
C LEU A 37 2.32 4.12 -3.57
N ILE A 38 2.78 4.93 -2.61
CA ILE A 38 4.04 5.67 -2.71
C ILE A 38 5.22 4.70 -2.85
N MET A 39 5.25 3.63 -2.05
CA MET A 39 6.30 2.62 -2.12
C MET A 39 6.27 1.87 -3.45
N ALA A 40 5.08 1.49 -3.94
CA ALA A 40 4.93 0.83 -5.23
C ALA A 40 5.43 1.71 -6.38
N ASN A 41 5.04 2.98 -6.40
CA ASN A 41 5.50 3.94 -7.40
C ASN A 41 7.02 4.14 -7.33
N GLY A 42 7.57 4.35 -6.14
CA GLY A 42 9.00 4.51 -5.92
C GLY A 42 9.79 3.29 -6.38
N ALA A 43 9.32 2.08 -6.09
CA ALA A 43 9.95 0.85 -6.56
C ALA A 43 10.05 0.82 -8.11
N ARG A 44 8.96 1.15 -8.80
CA ARG A 44 8.97 1.20 -10.27
C ARG A 44 9.90 2.29 -10.82
N MET A 45 9.98 3.43 -10.17
CA MET A 45 10.93 4.50 -10.56
C MET A 45 12.39 4.04 -10.45
N ASP A 46 12.70 3.17 -9.49
CA ASP A 46 14.04 2.59 -9.30
C ASP A 46 14.27 1.28 -10.09
N GLY A 47 13.32 0.89 -10.95
CA GLY A 47 13.40 -0.32 -11.77
C GLY A 47 13.12 -1.62 -11.01
N ILE A 48 12.58 -1.52 -9.78
CA ILE A 48 12.19 -2.65 -8.93
C ILE A 48 10.79 -3.12 -9.33
N GLU A 49 10.56 -4.41 -9.47
CA GLU A 49 9.23 -4.96 -9.67
C GLU A 49 8.34 -4.71 -8.44
N ALA A 50 7.06 -4.41 -8.67
CA ALA A 50 6.14 -4.12 -7.58
C ALA A 50 4.77 -4.75 -7.82
N ASP A 51 4.30 -5.50 -6.81
CA ASP A 51 2.93 -6.02 -6.72
C ASP A 51 2.24 -5.38 -5.52
N VAL A 52 0.97 -5.03 -5.68
CA VAL A 52 0.14 -4.53 -4.58
C VAL A 52 -1.06 -5.45 -4.37
N PHE A 53 -1.21 -5.94 -3.15
CA PHE A 53 -2.28 -6.83 -2.72
C PHE A 53 -3.19 -6.12 -1.73
N PHE A 54 -4.41 -5.81 -2.17
CA PHE A 54 -5.41 -5.16 -1.35
C PHE A 54 -6.23 -6.19 -0.59
N THR A 55 -6.24 -6.08 0.74
CA THR A 55 -6.97 -7.00 1.61
C THR A 55 -7.82 -6.24 2.63
N PHE A 56 -8.84 -6.88 3.17
CA PHE A 56 -9.74 -6.29 4.16
C PHE A 56 -10.25 -4.91 3.71
N PHE A 57 -10.11 -3.89 4.57
CA PHE A 57 -10.53 -2.54 4.25
C PHE A 57 -9.65 -1.84 3.20
N GLY A 58 -8.47 -2.39 2.91
CA GLY A 58 -7.63 -1.93 1.80
C GLY A 58 -8.34 -2.01 0.45
N LEU A 59 -9.33 -2.90 0.30
CA LEU A 59 -10.18 -2.97 -0.90
C LEU A 59 -10.90 -1.64 -1.23
N GLU A 60 -11.13 -0.76 -0.23
CA GLU A 60 -11.73 0.56 -0.45
C GLU A 60 -10.91 1.43 -1.42
N ALA A 61 -9.59 1.16 -1.53
CA ALA A 61 -8.68 1.89 -2.43
C ALA A 61 -8.91 1.57 -3.91
N ILE A 62 -9.51 0.42 -4.20
CA ILE A 62 -9.70 -0.08 -5.57
C ILE A 62 -11.18 -0.28 -5.93
N ARG A 63 -12.12 0.00 -5.02
CA ARG A 63 -13.56 -0.10 -5.29
C ARG A 63 -14.08 1.13 -6.02
N ASN A 64 -14.75 0.95 -7.16
CA ASN A 64 -15.30 2.01 -8.00
C ASN A 64 -16.24 2.98 -7.26
N ASP A 65 -17.02 2.47 -6.28
CA ASP A 65 -17.98 3.25 -5.50
C ASP A 65 -17.34 3.97 -4.29
N ARG A 66 -16.10 3.64 -3.92
CA ARG A 66 -15.44 4.04 -2.67
C ARG A 66 -14.14 4.82 -2.83
N TYR A 67 -13.24 4.43 -3.74
CA TYR A 67 -11.87 4.94 -3.81
C TYR A 67 -11.76 6.47 -3.88
N ALA A 68 -12.71 7.16 -4.53
CA ALA A 68 -12.76 8.63 -4.53
C ALA A 68 -13.27 9.25 -3.20
N LYS A 69 -13.80 8.44 -2.29
CA LYS A 69 -14.45 8.88 -1.04
C LYS A 69 -13.69 8.46 0.20
N VAL A 70 -12.51 7.86 0.04
CA VAL A 70 -11.66 7.43 1.17
C VAL A 70 -11.30 8.64 2.04
N LYS A 71 -11.35 8.42 3.35
CA LYS A 71 -11.13 9.47 4.36
C LYS A 71 -9.98 9.13 5.28
N VAL A 72 -9.51 10.13 5.99
CA VAL A 72 -8.60 9.95 7.13
C VAL A 72 -9.34 9.23 8.26
N ALA A 73 -8.70 8.26 8.90
CA ALA A 73 -9.19 7.70 10.15
C ALA A 73 -9.05 8.74 11.27
N THR A 74 -10.17 9.19 11.83
CA THR A 74 -10.17 10.23 12.87
C THR A 74 -10.33 9.66 14.28
N VAL A 75 -11.02 8.52 14.42
CA VAL A 75 -11.23 7.86 15.71
C VAL A 75 -10.00 6.98 16.02
N GLY A 76 -9.36 7.27 17.16
CA GLY A 76 -8.19 6.49 17.61
C GLY A 76 -6.90 6.75 16.83
N ASN A 77 -6.84 7.79 16.00
CA ASN A 77 -5.62 8.17 15.29
C ASN A 77 -4.75 9.08 16.17
N PRO A 78 -3.60 8.58 16.70
CA PRO A 78 -2.73 9.36 17.58
C PRO A 78 -2.02 10.50 16.83
N GLY A 79 -1.86 10.39 15.52
CA GLY A 79 -1.22 11.44 14.68
C GLY A 79 -1.99 12.74 14.62
N LEU A 80 -3.28 12.75 14.97
CA LEU A 80 -4.08 13.95 15.01
C LEU A 80 -3.90 14.75 16.32
N HIS A 81 -3.25 14.18 17.35
CA HIS A 81 -3.00 14.82 18.65
C HIS A 81 -4.26 15.41 19.31
N MET A 82 -5.41 14.75 19.15
CA MET A 82 -6.71 15.24 19.62
C MET A 82 -7.42 14.18 20.46
N PRO A 83 -8.30 14.62 21.39
CA PRO A 83 -9.14 13.71 22.15
C PRO A 83 -10.01 12.86 21.21
N THR A 84 -10.08 11.55 21.47
CA THR A 84 -10.77 10.57 20.61
C THR A 84 -12.24 10.91 20.34
N TRP A 85 -12.94 11.53 21.31
CA TRP A 85 -14.34 11.93 21.16
C TRP A 85 -14.57 12.98 20.07
N LEU A 86 -13.59 13.86 19.81
CA LEU A 86 -13.68 14.84 18.71
C LEU A 86 -13.70 14.14 17.35
N GLY A 87 -12.95 13.05 17.20
CA GLY A 87 -12.94 12.24 15.98
C GLY A 87 -14.27 11.59 15.64
N ALA A 88 -15.14 11.38 16.65
CA ALA A 88 -16.46 10.80 16.48
C ALA A 88 -17.55 11.83 16.10
N LEU A 89 -17.26 13.14 16.07
CA LEU A 89 -18.22 14.16 15.71
C LEU A 89 -18.60 14.07 14.22
N PRO A 90 -19.90 14.20 13.88
CA PRO A 90 -20.35 14.24 12.49
C PRO A 90 -19.65 15.33 11.69
N GLY A 91 -19.14 14.99 10.51
CA GLY A 91 -18.45 15.92 9.62
C GLY A 91 -16.98 16.20 9.95
N PHE A 92 -16.49 15.84 11.13
CA PHE A 92 -15.11 16.09 11.54
C PHE A 92 -14.11 15.33 10.64
N SER A 93 -14.37 14.06 10.33
CA SER A 93 -13.56 13.28 9.41
C SER A 93 -13.45 13.93 8.02
N ALA A 94 -14.55 14.50 7.50
CA ALA A 94 -14.53 15.19 6.22
C ALA A 94 -13.67 16.46 6.26
N LEU A 95 -13.70 17.22 7.37
CA LEU A 95 -12.87 18.41 7.56
C LEU A 95 -11.38 18.07 7.58
N VAL A 96 -10.98 17.05 8.37
CA VAL A 96 -9.59 16.59 8.47
C VAL A 96 -9.12 16.02 7.12
N THR A 97 -9.95 15.25 6.45
CA THR A 97 -9.66 14.71 5.11
C THR A 97 -9.39 15.86 4.12
N LYS A 98 -10.26 16.86 4.08
CA LYS A 98 -10.06 18.01 3.18
C LYS A 98 -8.79 18.79 3.49
N MET A 99 -8.43 18.91 4.77
CA MET A 99 -7.19 19.57 5.18
C MET A 99 -5.96 18.78 4.72
N MET A 100 -5.98 17.45 4.87
CA MET A 100 -4.91 16.57 4.41
C MET A 100 -4.79 16.59 2.88
N GLN A 101 -5.89 16.47 2.16
CA GLN A 101 -5.92 16.53 0.69
C GLN A 101 -5.29 17.83 0.18
N ARG A 102 -5.58 18.99 0.80
CA ARG A 102 -4.94 20.26 0.44
C ARG A 102 -3.43 20.29 0.69
N GLN A 103 -2.93 19.53 1.66
CA GLN A 103 -1.48 19.40 1.87
C GLN A 103 -0.85 18.49 0.81
N MET A 104 -1.57 17.45 0.41
CA MET A 104 -1.15 16.52 -0.64
C MET A 104 -1.10 17.21 -2.01
N GLU A 105 -2.11 18.04 -2.33
CA GLU A 105 -2.13 18.86 -3.55
C GLU A 105 -0.91 19.78 -3.67
N LYS A 106 -0.37 20.30 -2.55
CA LYS A 106 0.83 21.18 -2.56
C LYS A 106 2.12 20.48 -2.96
N ILE A 107 2.15 19.16 -2.87
CA ILE A 107 3.30 18.34 -3.24
C ILE A 107 2.97 17.47 -4.47
N ASP A 108 1.97 17.87 -5.25
CA ASP A 108 1.52 17.20 -6.47
C ASP A 108 1.19 15.71 -6.27
N MET A 109 0.70 15.33 -5.07
CA MET A 109 0.29 13.97 -4.79
C MET A 109 -1.13 13.74 -5.32
N PRO A 110 -1.33 12.82 -6.28
CA PRO A 110 -2.62 12.60 -6.91
C PRO A 110 -3.65 12.01 -5.94
N PRO A 111 -4.95 12.22 -6.16
CA PRO A 111 -6.00 11.50 -5.45
C PRO A 111 -5.95 9.99 -5.76
N ILE A 112 -6.52 9.16 -4.87
CA ILE A 112 -6.42 7.69 -4.97
C ILE A 112 -6.78 7.16 -6.36
N PRO A 113 -7.89 7.57 -7.01
CA PRO A 113 -8.22 7.05 -8.34
C PRO A 113 -7.11 7.27 -9.37
N GLU A 114 -6.58 8.48 -9.43
CA GLU A 114 -5.49 8.84 -10.34
C GLU A 114 -4.18 8.15 -9.94
N PHE A 115 -3.95 7.94 -8.63
CA PHE A 115 -2.74 7.24 -8.18
C PHE A 115 -2.79 5.74 -8.51
N ILE A 116 -3.95 5.10 -8.41
CA ILE A 116 -4.16 3.71 -8.85
C ILE A 116 -3.88 3.57 -10.35
N GLU A 117 -4.37 4.50 -11.17
CA GLU A 117 -4.08 4.53 -12.60
C GLU A 117 -2.56 4.73 -12.86
N LEU A 118 -1.94 5.70 -12.20
CA LEU A 118 -0.52 6.01 -12.34
C LEU A 118 0.36 4.81 -11.98
N VAL A 119 0.11 4.13 -10.87
CA VAL A 119 0.93 2.97 -10.46
C VAL A 119 0.73 1.79 -11.42
N ALA A 120 -0.49 1.53 -11.88
CA ALA A 120 -0.76 0.49 -12.87
C ALA A 120 -0.04 0.79 -14.21
N ASP A 121 -0.12 2.03 -14.69
CA ASP A 121 0.56 2.47 -15.92
C ASP A 121 2.09 2.37 -15.80
N SER A 122 2.64 2.51 -14.59
CA SER A 122 4.06 2.31 -14.34
C SER A 122 4.48 0.82 -14.31
N GLY A 123 3.53 -0.10 -14.42
CA GLY A 123 3.75 -1.55 -14.42
C GLY A 123 3.71 -2.17 -13.03
N VAL A 124 2.99 -1.58 -12.07
CA VAL A 124 2.63 -2.23 -10.81
C VAL A 124 1.45 -3.16 -11.05
N HIS A 125 1.54 -4.41 -10.60
CA HIS A 125 0.43 -5.35 -10.65
C HIS A 125 -0.48 -5.18 -9.43
N LEU A 126 -1.79 -5.04 -9.66
CA LEU A 126 -2.78 -4.77 -8.62
C LEU A 126 -3.71 -5.97 -8.44
N TYR A 127 -3.77 -6.52 -7.23
CA TYR A 127 -4.53 -7.72 -6.89
C TYR A 127 -5.50 -7.49 -5.73
N ALA A 128 -6.69 -8.08 -5.81
CA ALA A 128 -7.66 -8.11 -4.73
C ALA A 128 -7.62 -9.44 -3.98
N CYS A 129 -7.67 -9.40 -2.65
CA CYS A 129 -7.67 -10.60 -1.81
C CYS A 129 -8.99 -11.35 -1.90
N LYS A 130 -8.96 -12.60 -2.40
CA LYS A 130 -10.14 -13.45 -2.55
C LYS A 130 -10.94 -13.61 -1.25
N ALA A 131 -10.29 -13.86 -0.13
CA ALA A 131 -10.98 -14.03 1.15
C ALA A 131 -11.75 -12.77 1.57
N SER A 132 -11.19 -11.58 1.30
CA SER A 132 -11.86 -10.30 1.61
C SER A 132 -12.98 -9.99 0.63
N VAL A 133 -12.78 -10.32 -0.65
CA VAL A 133 -13.81 -10.20 -1.70
C VAL A 133 -15.02 -11.06 -1.35
N ASP A 134 -14.80 -12.33 -1.02
CA ASP A 134 -15.86 -13.25 -0.62
C ASP A 134 -16.57 -12.78 0.67
N MET A 135 -15.81 -12.29 1.66
CA MET A 135 -16.36 -11.78 2.93
C MET A 135 -17.28 -10.57 2.73
N PHE A 136 -16.94 -9.68 1.81
CA PHE A 136 -17.72 -8.48 1.53
C PHE A 136 -18.76 -8.69 0.41
N GLY A 137 -18.84 -9.86 -0.19
CA GLY A 137 -19.75 -10.19 -1.28
C GLY A 137 -19.50 -9.37 -2.55
N LEU A 138 -18.24 -9.10 -2.84
CA LEU A 138 -17.80 -8.33 -4.00
C LEU A 138 -17.47 -9.25 -5.18
N THR A 139 -17.39 -8.64 -6.36
CA THR A 139 -16.98 -9.29 -7.61
C THR A 139 -15.96 -8.42 -8.32
N MET A 140 -15.35 -8.91 -9.41
CA MET A 140 -14.39 -8.15 -10.20
C MET A 140 -14.99 -6.84 -10.76
N GLU A 141 -16.30 -6.81 -11.02
CA GLU A 141 -17.00 -5.64 -11.55
C GLU A 141 -17.07 -4.46 -10.56
N ASP A 142 -16.88 -4.74 -9.26
CA ASP A 142 -16.87 -3.71 -8.22
C ASP A 142 -15.55 -2.94 -8.15
N PHE A 143 -14.50 -3.42 -8.83
CA PHE A 143 -13.15 -2.85 -8.75
C PHE A 143 -12.81 -1.97 -9.95
N ALA A 144 -11.81 -1.12 -9.72
CA ALA A 144 -11.21 -0.31 -10.76
C ALA A 144 -10.62 -1.19 -11.89
N PRO A 145 -10.70 -0.76 -13.15
CA PRO A 145 -10.25 -1.57 -14.29
C PRO A 145 -8.75 -1.92 -14.27
N GLN A 146 -7.97 -1.25 -13.43
CA GLN A 146 -6.54 -1.50 -13.21
C GLN A 146 -6.28 -2.74 -12.33
N VAL A 147 -7.29 -3.26 -11.64
CA VAL A 147 -7.15 -4.50 -10.87
C VAL A 147 -7.13 -5.68 -11.84
N GLU A 148 -6.05 -6.45 -11.79
CA GLU A 148 -5.83 -7.54 -12.75
C GLU A 148 -6.60 -8.80 -12.37
N GLU A 149 -6.52 -9.20 -11.09
CA GLU A 149 -7.06 -10.47 -10.62
C GLU A 149 -7.53 -10.42 -9.16
N ILE A 150 -8.48 -11.28 -8.83
CA ILE A 150 -8.81 -11.65 -7.45
C ILE A 150 -8.03 -12.93 -7.14
N ILE A 151 -7.05 -12.83 -6.23
CA ILE A 151 -6.13 -13.91 -5.92
C ILE A 151 -6.23 -14.36 -4.46
N SER A 152 -5.91 -15.63 -4.22
CA SER A 152 -5.74 -16.18 -2.88
C SER A 152 -4.41 -15.73 -2.26
N VAL A 153 -4.25 -15.96 -0.94
CA VAL A 153 -2.98 -15.70 -0.24
C VAL A 153 -1.85 -16.60 -0.77
N GLY A 154 -2.18 -17.85 -1.18
CA GLY A 154 -1.19 -18.76 -1.77
C GLY A 154 -0.65 -18.21 -3.09
N GLU A 155 -1.53 -17.81 -4.00
CA GLU A 155 -1.17 -17.18 -5.27
C GLU A 155 -0.39 -15.86 -5.06
N PHE A 156 -0.74 -15.09 -4.02
CA PHE A 156 0.04 -13.91 -3.65
C PHE A 156 1.48 -14.26 -3.28
N TYR A 157 1.70 -15.32 -2.49
CA TYR A 157 3.07 -15.75 -2.16
C TYR A 157 3.83 -16.29 -3.38
N GLU A 158 3.14 -16.97 -4.29
CA GLU A 158 3.75 -17.43 -5.55
C GLU A 158 4.19 -16.22 -6.41
N LYS A 159 3.33 -15.20 -6.53
CA LYS A 159 3.65 -13.97 -7.25
C LYS A 159 4.75 -13.16 -6.56
N ALA A 160 4.75 -13.08 -5.23
CA ALA A 160 5.79 -12.38 -4.46
C ALA A 160 7.18 -13.01 -4.65
N GLY A 161 7.26 -14.34 -4.81
CA GLY A 161 8.52 -15.06 -5.03
C GLY A 161 9.57 -14.74 -3.95
N ASP A 162 10.77 -14.38 -4.37
CA ASP A 162 11.88 -13.96 -3.49
C ASP A 162 11.82 -12.46 -3.11
N GLY A 163 10.75 -11.76 -3.48
CA GLY A 163 10.56 -10.34 -3.22
C GLY A 163 10.36 -10.01 -1.74
N GLN A 164 10.59 -8.75 -1.38
CA GLN A 164 10.34 -8.26 -0.03
C GLN A 164 8.84 -7.99 0.16
N ILE A 165 8.24 -8.61 1.20
CA ILE A 165 6.84 -8.36 1.56
C ILE A 165 6.76 -7.20 2.55
N ILE A 166 5.97 -6.18 2.20
CA ILE A 166 5.78 -4.97 2.99
C ILE A 166 4.29 -4.86 3.34
N PHE A 167 3.99 -4.59 4.61
CA PHE A 167 2.61 -4.50 5.10
C PHE A 167 2.29 -3.07 5.58
N THR A 168 1.15 -2.46 5.09
CA THR A 168 0.69 -1.12 5.48
C THR A 168 -0.73 -1.10 6.03
#